data_02086808eb5d6b5d871c4fbec9f91feb
#
_entry.id   02086808eb5d6b5d871c4fbec9f91feb
#
_cell.length_a   1.000
_cell.length_b   1.000
_cell.length_c   1.000
_cell.angle_alpha   90.00
_cell.angle_beta   90.00
_cell.angle_gamma   90.00
#
_symmetry.space_group_name_H-M   'P 1'
#
loop_
_entity.id
_entity.type
_entity.pdbx_description
1 polymer ?
#
loop_
_entity_poly.entity_id
_entity_poly.type
_entity_poly.pdbx_seq_one_letter_code
_entity_poly.pdbx_strand_id
1 'polypeptide(L)'
;MSISEKKIDKPALIVMAAGMGSRYGGLKQIDSISDQGEIILDFSLYDAMMAGFEEIVFIIKKENEQDFRALIDERSGKHLNIHYAFQDIADIPEGCEIPDGREKPWGTGHAVLAARKLIDAPFAVINADDYYGAGAFQTMYDFLENAKDDDKYRYSMVGYRLDKTLTENGHVARGICTVDEKHELVSVVERTKIMRRGDAVAFTEDDGETWTEVAGDTIVSMNFWGFTKSMMNELEKNFPKFFETSVVENPLKAEYFLPGVVSGLLAENKATVKVLTSQDKWYGVTYKEDKQGVVNALRSMKDKGLYPEILWR
;
A
#
# COMPACT_ATOMS: atom_id res chain seq x y z
N MET A 1 -26.20 23.89 8.86
CA MET A 1 -24.83 24.38 8.67
C MET A 1 -23.96 23.16 8.47
N SER A 2 -23.51 22.92 7.25
CA SER A 2 -22.52 21.88 6.95
C SER A 2 -21.22 22.30 7.61
N ILE A 3 -20.77 21.56 8.61
CA ILE A 3 -19.40 21.68 9.12
C ILE A 3 -18.54 21.19 7.97
N SER A 4 -17.87 22.10 7.27
CA SER A 4 -16.84 21.76 6.31
C SER A 4 -15.77 20.99 7.11
N GLU A 5 -15.67 19.69 6.94
CA GLU A 5 -14.56 18.92 7.49
C GLU A 5 -13.27 19.58 7.00
N LYS A 6 -12.42 19.99 7.95
CA LYS A 6 -11.13 20.60 7.62
C LYS A 6 -10.30 19.57 6.87
N LYS A 7 -9.90 19.89 5.64
CA LYS A 7 -9.03 19.02 4.87
C LYS A 7 -7.65 18.93 5.52
N ILE A 8 -7.04 17.78 5.37
CA ILE A 8 -5.66 17.50 5.80
C ILE A 8 -4.72 18.29 4.91
N ASP A 9 -3.92 19.15 5.51
CA ASP A 9 -2.97 20.08 4.85
C ASP A 9 -1.48 19.78 5.16
N LYS A 10 -1.21 18.67 5.87
CA LYS A 10 0.12 18.12 6.17
C LYS A 10 0.31 16.77 5.46
N PRO A 11 1.57 16.29 5.28
CA PRO A 11 1.80 14.95 4.76
C PRO A 11 1.00 13.90 5.53
N ALA A 12 0.21 13.11 4.81
CA ALA A 12 -0.68 12.10 5.39
C ALA A 12 -0.26 10.69 4.97
N LEU A 13 -0.58 9.70 5.81
CA LEU A 13 -0.45 8.29 5.48
C LEU A 13 -1.83 7.70 5.20
N ILE A 14 -2.05 7.22 4.00
CA ILE A 14 -3.23 6.44 3.61
C ILE A 14 -2.91 4.96 3.79
N VAL A 15 -3.74 4.27 4.56
CA VAL A 15 -3.61 2.84 4.83
C VAL A 15 -4.77 2.10 4.17
N MET A 16 -4.47 1.27 3.19
CA MET A 16 -5.47 0.45 2.50
C MET A 16 -5.84 -0.76 3.34
N ALA A 17 -6.96 -0.68 4.06
CA ALA A 17 -7.44 -1.69 5.00
C ALA A 17 -8.79 -2.31 4.61
N ALA A 18 -9.37 -1.97 3.45
CA ALA A 18 -10.67 -2.50 3.01
C ALA A 18 -10.68 -4.03 2.81
N GLY A 19 -9.51 -4.64 2.59
CA GLY A 19 -9.31 -6.09 2.50
C GLY A 19 -9.03 -6.78 3.83
N MET A 20 -8.77 -6.02 4.92
CA MET A 20 -8.49 -6.60 6.23
C MET A 20 -9.68 -7.41 6.75
N GLY A 21 -9.38 -8.59 7.27
CA GLY A 21 -10.39 -9.50 7.80
C GLY A 21 -11.08 -10.40 6.78
N SER A 22 -11.04 -10.10 5.49
CA SER A 22 -11.65 -10.95 4.47
C SER A 22 -10.99 -12.35 4.38
N ARG A 23 -9.68 -12.41 4.64
CA ARG A 23 -8.90 -13.67 4.67
C ARG A 23 -9.07 -14.46 5.98
N TYR A 24 -9.54 -13.82 7.05
CA TYR A 24 -9.59 -14.37 8.42
C TYR A 24 -11.01 -14.53 8.97
N GLY A 25 -12.04 -14.30 8.15
CA GLY A 25 -13.44 -14.40 8.60
C GLY A 25 -13.90 -13.24 9.49
N GLY A 26 -13.19 -12.11 9.47
CA GLY A 26 -13.53 -10.86 10.17
C GLY A 26 -12.36 -10.21 10.89
N LEU A 27 -12.49 -8.93 11.20
CA LEU A 27 -11.48 -8.13 11.90
C LEU A 27 -11.13 -8.67 13.30
N LYS A 28 -12.08 -9.29 13.97
CA LYS A 28 -11.88 -9.91 15.30
C LYS A 28 -10.92 -11.09 15.30
N GLN A 29 -10.58 -11.60 14.12
CA GLN A 29 -9.66 -12.73 13.93
C GLN A 29 -8.28 -12.28 13.41
N ILE A 30 -7.99 -10.97 13.41
CA ILE A 30 -6.66 -10.48 13.10
C ILE A 30 -5.71 -10.98 14.18
N ASP A 31 -4.83 -11.86 13.78
CA ASP A 31 -3.87 -12.51 14.66
C ASP A 31 -2.85 -11.51 15.20
N SER A 32 -2.66 -11.49 16.52
CA SER A 32 -1.55 -10.78 17.12
C SER A 32 -0.22 -11.42 16.71
N ILE A 33 0.81 -10.57 16.63
CA ILE A 33 2.18 -10.96 16.28
C ILE A 33 3.16 -10.68 17.41
N SER A 34 2.67 -10.27 18.57
CA SER A 34 3.45 -10.06 19.79
C SER A 34 2.71 -10.55 21.04
N ASP A 35 3.44 -10.75 22.12
CA ASP A 35 2.89 -11.14 23.43
C ASP A 35 2.02 -10.03 24.05
N GLN A 36 2.18 -8.79 23.61
CA GLN A 36 1.38 -7.63 24.01
C GLN A 36 0.09 -7.47 23.19
N GLY A 37 -0.18 -8.38 22.28
CA GLY A 37 -1.36 -8.38 21.43
C GLY A 37 -1.29 -7.39 20.25
N GLU A 38 -0.10 -6.85 19.93
CA GLU A 38 0.10 -5.97 18.80
C GLU A 38 -0.04 -6.73 17.47
N ILE A 39 -0.55 -6.08 16.45
CA ILE A 39 -0.69 -6.59 15.09
C ILE A 39 0.37 -5.96 14.19
N ILE A 40 0.56 -6.48 12.97
CA ILE A 40 1.57 -5.98 12.03
C ILE A 40 1.39 -4.47 11.72
N LEU A 41 0.14 -4.02 11.62
CA LEU A 41 -0.21 -2.64 11.40
C LEU A 41 0.27 -1.70 12.52
N ASP A 42 0.28 -2.16 13.79
CA ASP A 42 0.74 -1.34 14.92
C ASP A 42 2.20 -0.90 14.73
N PHE A 43 3.05 -1.77 14.18
CA PHE A 43 4.45 -1.45 13.88
C PHE A 43 4.57 -0.44 12.73
N SER A 44 3.79 -0.61 11.66
CA SER A 44 3.78 0.35 10.55
C SER A 44 3.28 1.74 10.98
N LEU A 45 2.27 1.81 11.86
CA LEU A 45 1.78 3.08 12.41
C LEU A 45 2.79 3.70 13.38
N TYR A 46 3.47 2.88 14.19
CA TYR A 46 4.52 3.36 15.08
C TYR A 46 5.70 3.96 14.28
N ASP A 47 6.16 3.26 13.25
CA ASP A 47 7.22 3.74 12.37
C ASP A 47 6.82 5.04 11.65
N ALA A 48 5.56 5.11 11.17
CA ALA A 48 5.02 6.32 10.55
C ALA A 48 5.00 7.51 11.52
N MET A 49 4.54 7.29 12.76
CA MET A 49 4.54 8.31 13.81
C MET A 49 5.96 8.80 14.10
N MET A 50 6.90 7.89 14.26
CA MET A 50 8.30 8.23 14.54
C MET A 50 8.96 8.97 13.37
N ALA A 51 8.54 8.73 12.13
CA ALA A 51 8.99 9.45 10.94
C ALA A 51 8.39 10.86 10.81
N GLY A 52 7.30 11.16 11.54
CA GLY A 52 6.65 12.48 11.53
C GLY A 52 5.25 12.53 10.94
N PHE A 53 4.68 11.41 10.49
CA PHE A 53 3.27 11.37 10.10
C PHE A 53 2.37 11.56 11.33
N GLU A 54 1.52 12.58 11.28
CA GLU A 54 0.52 12.84 12.31
C GLU A 54 -0.89 12.45 11.84
N GLU A 55 -1.15 12.52 10.53
CA GLU A 55 -2.45 12.33 9.90
C GLU A 55 -2.51 10.97 9.21
N ILE A 56 -3.39 10.09 9.69
CA ILE A 56 -3.59 8.74 9.16
C ILE A 56 -4.99 8.61 8.60
N VAL A 57 -5.12 8.18 7.35
CA VAL A 57 -6.41 7.93 6.71
C VAL A 57 -6.57 6.44 6.44
N PHE A 58 -7.45 5.77 7.15
CA PHE A 58 -7.78 4.38 6.87
C PHE A 58 -8.85 4.27 5.80
N ILE A 59 -8.57 3.51 4.75
CA ILE A 59 -9.56 3.12 3.76
C ILE A 59 -10.11 1.77 4.17
N ILE A 60 -11.39 1.74 4.57
CA ILE A 60 -12.08 0.56 5.07
C ILE A 60 -13.41 0.37 4.33
N LYS A 61 -14.04 -0.78 4.52
CA LYS A 61 -15.45 -0.95 4.17
C LYS A 61 -16.35 -0.40 5.27
N LYS A 62 -17.47 0.21 4.91
CA LYS A 62 -18.41 0.80 5.89
C LYS A 62 -18.93 -0.23 6.91
N GLU A 63 -19.15 -1.46 6.48
CA GLU A 63 -19.60 -2.56 7.32
C GLU A 63 -18.62 -2.93 8.45
N ASN A 64 -17.32 -2.63 8.27
CA ASN A 64 -16.26 -2.93 9.22
C ASN A 64 -15.91 -1.75 10.15
N GLU A 65 -16.58 -0.60 10.01
CA GLU A 65 -16.19 0.64 10.70
C GLU A 65 -16.14 0.48 12.21
N GLN A 66 -17.17 -0.11 12.82
CA GLN A 66 -17.25 -0.21 14.27
C GLN A 66 -16.13 -1.08 14.86
N ASP A 67 -15.90 -2.26 14.27
CA ASP A 67 -14.86 -3.19 14.72
C ASP A 67 -13.45 -2.61 14.46
N PHE A 68 -13.27 -1.89 13.34
CA PHE A 68 -12.00 -1.29 12.99
C PHE A 68 -11.65 -0.11 13.92
N ARG A 69 -12.62 0.76 14.22
CA ARG A 69 -12.45 1.83 15.20
C ARG A 69 -12.08 1.28 16.58
N ALA A 70 -12.80 0.25 17.05
CA ALA A 70 -12.48 -0.37 18.33
C ALA A 70 -11.03 -0.94 18.37
N LEU A 71 -10.56 -1.46 17.24
CA LEU A 71 -9.18 -1.97 17.13
C LEU A 71 -8.14 -0.84 17.19
N ILE A 72 -8.39 0.31 16.55
CA ILE A 72 -7.40 1.38 16.36
C ILE A 72 -7.46 2.43 17.49
N ASP A 73 -8.67 2.84 17.92
CA ASP A 73 -8.84 3.97 18.83
C ASP A 73 -8.23 3.71 20.23
N GLU A 74 -8.22 2.46 20.68
CA GLU A 74 -7.61 2.08 21.96
C GLU A 74 -6.07 2.05 21.93
N ARG A 75 -5.49 2.00 20.74
CA ARG A 75 -4.05 1.87 20.49
C ARG A 75 -3.47 3.17 19.93
N SER A 76 -3.23 3.19 18.63
CA SER A 76 -2.63 4.33 17.92
C SER A 76 -3.49 5.59 17.90
N GLY A 77 -4.81 5.48 18.06
CA GLY A 77 -5.73 6.64 18.05
C GLY A 77 -5.51 7.66 19.16
N LYS A 78 -4.73 7.33 20.21
CA LYS A 78 -4.34 8.28 21.26
C LYS A 78 -3.12 9.12 20.89
N HIS A 79 -2.40 8.71 19.83
CA HIS A 79 -1.10 9.27 19.44
C HIS A 79 -1.12 9.91 18.06
N LEU A 80 -2.10 9.55 17.23
CA LEU A 80 -2.23 9.93 15.83
C LEU A 80 -3.63 10.48 15.55
N ASN A 81 -3.74 11.41 14.60
CA ASN A 81 -5.02 11.92 14.10
C ASN A 81 -5.59 10.91 13.09
N ILE A 82 -6.60 10.17 13.50
CA ILE A 82 -7.19 9.08 12.69
C ILE A 82 -8.41 9.57 11.93
N HIS A 83 -8.40 9.35 10.62
CA HIS A 83 -9.51 9.61 9.71
C HIS A 83 -9.93 8.33 9.02
N TYR A 84 -11.17 8.27 8.56
CA TYR A 84 -11.73 7.09 7.89
C TYR A 84 -12.35 7.49 6.55
N ALA A 85 -11.95 6.81 5.49
CA ALA A 85 -12.57 6.85 4.18
C ALA A 85 -13.17 5.48 3.86
N PHE A 86 -14.27 5.47 3.14
CA PHE A 86 -15.01 4.24 2.86
C PHE A 86 -14.92 3.89 1.38
N GLN A 87 -14.33 2.73 1.08
CA GLN A 87 -14.37 2.18 -0.26
C GLN A 87 -15.74 1.54 -0.49
N ASP A 88 -16.58 2.20 -1.29
CA ASP A 88 -17.91 1.74 -1.67
C ASP A 88 -17.96 1.42 -3.17
N ILE A 89 -18.44 0.24 -3.53
CA ILE A 89 -18.61 -0.15 -4.93
C ILE A 89 -19.55 0.78 -5.68
N ALA A 90 -20.45 1.47 -4.97
CA ALA A 90 -21.38 2.46 -5.52
C ALA A 90 -20.77 3.85 -5.76
N ASP A 91 -19.56 4.11 -5.27
CA ASP A 91 -18.83 5.37 -5.53
C ASP A 91 -18.19 5.30 -6.92
N ILE A 92 -19.02 5.48 -7.95
CA ILE A 92 -18.68 5.40 -9.38
C ILE A 92 -18.96 6.73 -10.08
N PRO A 93 -18.38 7.00 -11.27
CA PRO A 93 -18.62 8.22 -12.02
C PRO A 93 -20.08 8.36 -12.40
N GLU A 94 -20.53 9.61 -12.50
CA GLU A 94 -21.90 9.94 -12.95
C GLU A 94 -22.17 9.34 -14.35
N GLY A 95 -23.32 8.69 -14.51
CA GLY A 95 -23.71 8.03 -15.75
C GLY A 95 -23.14 6.63 -15.96
N CYS A 96 -22.29 6.15 -15.05
CA CYS A 96 -21.84 4.75 -15.04
C CYS A 96 -22.79 3.88 -14.21
N GLU A 97 -22.83 2.58 -14.54
CA GLU A 97 -23.63 1.59 -13.83
C GLU A 97 -22.74 0.46 -13.31
N ILE A 98 -23.11 -0.11 -12.16
CA ILE A 98 -22.45 -1.32 -11.64
C ILE A 98 -22.93 -2.51 -12.48
N PRO A 99 -22.02 -3.28 -13.11
CA PRO A 99 -22.41 -4.46 -13.86
C PRO A 99 -23.15 -5.48 -12.98
N ASP A 100 -24.20 -6.10 -13.54
CA ASP A 100 -24.96 -7.13 -12.86
C ASP A 100 -24.06 -8.26 -12.36
N GLY A 101 -24.22 -8.63 -11.09
CA GLY A 101 -23.43 -9.70 -10.44
C GLY A 101 -21.99 -9.29 -10.04
N ARG A 102 -21.62 -8.01 -10.14
CA ARG A 102 -20.34 -7.57 -9.65
C ARG A 102 -20.37 -7.36 -8.13
N GLU A 103 -19.51 -8.08 -7.42
CA GLU A 103 -19.27 -7.93 -5.97
C GLU A 103 -17.84 -7.41 -5.67
N LYS A 104 -16.94 -7.55 -6.64
CA LYS A 104 -15.53 -7.19 -6.48
C LYS A 104 -15.36 -5.67 -6.41
N PRO A 105 -14.61 -5.13 -5.42
CA PRO A 105 -14.22 -3.72 -5.38
C PRO A 105 -13.44 -3.31 -6.64
N TRP A 106 -13.40 -2.00 -6.91
CA TRP A 106 -12.79 -1.46 -8.13
C TRP A 106 -11.26 -1.43 -8.14
N GLY A 107 -10.58 -1.89 -7.09
CA GLY A 107 -9.12 -1.97 -7.02
C GLY A 107 -8.49 -0.85 -6.17
N THR A 108 -7.14 -0.84 -6.15
CA THR A 108 -6.35 0.02 -5.24
C THR A 108 -6.39 1.51 -5.61
N GLY A 109 -6.51 1.86 -6.88
CA GLY A 109 -6.70 3.25 -7.31
C GLY A 109 -8.03 3.83 -6.83
N HIS A 110 -9.11 3.06 -6.92
CA HIS A 110 -10.40 3.46 -6.37
C HIS A 110 -10.39 3.51 -4.84
N ALA A 111 -9.67 2.60 -4.18
CA ALA A 111 -9.51 2.66 -2.74
C ALA A 111 -8.91 4.01 -2.32
N VAL A 112 -7.79 4.43 -2.94
CA VAL A 112 -7.16 5.72 -2.66
C VAL A 112 -8.09 6.89 -2.99
N LEU A 113 -8.85 6.81 -4.09
CA LEU A 113 -9.82 7.82 -4.50
C LEU A 113 -10.92 8.06 -3.44
N ALA A 114 -11.25 7.06 -2.63
CA ALA A 114 -12.21 7.22 -1.52
C ALA A 114 -11.77 8.31 -0.51
N ALA A 115 -10.48 8.59 -0.39
CA ALA A 115 -9.93 9.62 0.49
C ALA A 115 -9.92 11.03 -0.13
N ARG A 116 -10.38 11.24 -1.38
CA ARG A 116 -10.25 12.50 -2.15
C ARG A 116 -10.82 13.73 -1.46
N LYS A 117 -11.82 13.57 -0.62
CA LYS A 117 -12.45 14.67 0.12
C LYS A 117 -11.66 15.09 1.36
N LEU A 118 -10.83 14.21 1.90
CA LEU A 118 -10.06 14.43 3.12
C LEU A 118 -8.67 15.03 2.82
N ILE A 119 -8.04 14.64 1.71
CA ILE A 119 -6.64 14.97 1.41
C ILE A 119 -6.52 16.27 0.61
N ASP A 120 -5.68 17.17 1.11
CA ASP A 120 -5.28 18.42 0.43
C ASP A 120 -3.76 18.67 0.51
N ALA A 121 -2.98 17.65 0.79
CA ALA A 121 -1.54 17.65 0.99
C ALA A 121 -0.87 16.48 0.25
N PRO A 122 0.47 16.42 0.19
CA PRO A 122 1.18 15.21 -0.19
C PRO A 122 0.82 14.04 0.73
N PHE A 123 0.84 12.82 0.21
CA PHE A 123 0.45 11.65 0.98
C PHE A 123 1.22 10.39 0.56
N ALA A 124 1.41 9.51 1.51
CA ALA A 124 1.88 8.14 1.27
C ALA A 124 0.71 7.16 1.23
N VAL A 125 0.91 6.01 0.58
CA VAL A 125 -0.05 4.89 0.52
C VAL A 125 0.67 3.61 0.89
N ILE A 126 0.09 2.82 1.80
CA ILE A 126 0.58 1.48 2.20
C ILE A 126 -0.57 0.46 2.27
N ASN A 127 -0.22 -0.82 2.29
CA ASN A 127 -1.14 -1.89 2.67
C ASN A 127 -1.18 -2.03 4.20
N ALA A 128 -2.31 -2.38 4.75
CA ALA A 128 -2.48 -2.55 6.20
C ALA A 128 -1.89 -3.86 6.77
N ASP A 129 -1.66 -4.85 5.91
CA ASP A 129 -1.18 -6.20 6.28
C ASP A 129 0.32 -6.40 6.04
N ASP A 130 1.06 -5.34 5.74
CA ASP A 130 2.49 -5.35 5.47
C ASP A 130 3.29 -4.57 6.52
N TYR A 131 4.51 -5.08 6.83
CA TYR A 131 5.53 -4.36 7.58
C TYR A 131 6.60 -3.84 6.64
N TYR A 132 6.86 -2.54 6.69
CA TYR A 132 7.74 -1.84 5.76
C TYR A 132 9.11 -1.46 6.34
N GLY A 133 9.19 -1.25 7.66
CA GLY A 133 10.39 -0.84 8.38
C GLY A 133 10.54 0.67 8.56
N ALA A 134 11.14 1.07 9.67
CA ALA A 134 11.26 2.47 10.11
C ALA A 134 11.98 3.36 9.10
N GLY A 135 13.06 2.87 8.49
CA GLY A 135 13.82 3.63 7.47
C GLY A 135 13.01 3.94 6.23
N ALA A 136 12.09 3.03 5.83
CA ALA A 136 11.21 3.26 4.71
C ALA A 136 10.22 4.42 4.98
N PHE A 137 9.63 4.47 6.18
CA PHE A 137 8.76 5.58 6.58
C PHE A 137 9.50 6.90 6.69
N GLN A 138 10.70 6.92 7.29
CA GLN A 138 11.51 8.13 7.40
C GLN A 138 11.84 8.70 6.02
N THR A 139 12.35 7.87 5.11
CA THR A 139 12.73 8.29 3.76
C THR A 139 11.53 8.80 2.96
N MET A 140 10.36 8.18 3.15
CA MET A 140 9.12 8.61 2.51
C MET A 140 8.63 9.95 3.07
N TYR A 141 8.64 10.13 4.38
CA TYR A 141 8.22 11.37 5.02
C TYR A 141 9.11 12.54 4.59
N ASP A 142 10.44 12.36 4.62
CA ASP A 142 11.43 13.37 4.18
C ASP A 142 11.19 13.80 2.72
N PHE A 143 10.81 12.86 1.85
CA PHE A 143 10.44 13.18 0.48
C PHE A 143 9.14 14.00 0.43
N LEU A 144 8.08 13.56 1.11
CA LEU A 144 6.75 14.18 1.03
C LEU A 144 6.71 15.58 1.63
N GLU A 145 7.48 15.84 2.69
CA GLU A 145 7.57 17.17 3.32
C GLU A 145 8.07 18.24 2.32
N ASN A 146 8.88 17.81 1.35
CA ASN A 146 9.48 18.68 0.35
C ASN A 146 8.88 18.51 -1.06
N ALA A 147 7.95 17.56 -1.24
CA ALA A 147 7.39 17.23 -2.56
C ALA A 147 6.55 18.37 -3.12
N LYS A 148 6.92 18.84 -4.31
CA LYS A 148 6.19 19.86 -5.05
C LYS A 148 6.22 19.52 -6.53
N ASP A 149 5.05 19.60 -7.16
CA ASP A 149 4.94 19.51 -8.60
C ASP A 149 5.54 20.77 -9.26
N ASP A 150 6.16 20.58 -10.41
CA ASP A 150 6.67 21.65 -11.27
C ASP A 150 6.08 21.50 -12.69
N ASP A 151 6.90 21.27 -13.70
CA ASP A 151 6.46 20.93 -15.05
C ASP A 151 5.92 19.49 -15.13
N LYS A 152 6.19 18.66 -14.10
CA LYS A 152 5.71 17.29 -13.92
C LYS A 152 5.24 17.06 -12.49
N TYR A 153 4.44 16.01 -12.32
CA TYR A 153 4.12 15.49 -11.01
C TYR A 153 5.36 14.82 -10.41
N ARG A 154 5.65 15.10 -9.15
CA ARG A 154 6.82 14.57 -8.43
C ARG A 154 6.38 13.54 -7.40
N TYR A 155 6.43 12.29 -7.79
CA TYR A 155 6.03 11.13 -7.01
C TYR A 155 7.23 10.33 -6.52
N SER A 156 6.99 9.40 -5.62
CA SER A 156 8.01 8.47 -5.12
C SER A 156 7.42 7.09 -4.84
N MET A 157 8.29 6.12 -4.69
CA MET A 157 7.97 4.82 -4.13
C MET A 157 9.16 4.29 -3.33
N VAL A 158 8.91 3.50 -2.30
CA VAL A 158 9.98 2.74 -1.64
C VAL A 158 10.22 1.45 -2.41
N GLY A 159 11.43 1.30 -2.93
CA GLY A 159 11.89 0.10 -3.59
C GLY A 159 12.56 -0.86 -2.62
N TYR A 160 12.21 -2.14 -2.70
CA TYR A 160 12.83 -3.21 -1.92
C TYR A 160 13.59 -4.15 -2.83
N ARG A 161 14.65 -4.77 -2.32
CA ARG A 161 15.33 -5.85 -3.03
C ARG A 161 14.43 -7.08 -3.06
N LEU A 162 14.29 -7.70 -4.22
CA LEU A 162 13.45 -8.88 -4.42
C LEU A 162 13.79 -10.01 -3.42
N ASP A 163 15.09 -10.29 -3.22
CA ASP A 163 15.56 -11.34 -2.32
C ASP A 163 15.17 -11.13 -0.84
N LYS A 164 14.82 -9.89 -0.46
CA LYS A 164 14.33 -9.52 0.88
C LYS A 164 12.80 -9.55 1.03
N THR A 165 12.08 -9.92 -0.03
CA THR A 165 10.59 -9.93 -0.05
C THR A 165 10.00 -11.29 -0.36
N LEU A 166 10.82 -12.32 -0.46
CA LEU A 166 10.41 -13.69 -0.75
C LEU A 166 10.04 -14.44 0.52
N THR A 167 9.23 -15.48 0.36
CA THR A 167 8.94 -16.51 1.38
C THR A 167 9.54 -17.85 0.98
N GLU A 168 9.81 -18.70 1.96
CA GLU A 168 10.21 -20.09 1.73
C GLU A 168 9.00 -21.03 1.53
N ASN A 169 7.77 -20.50 1.74
CA ASN A 169 6.54 -21.31 1.80
C ASN A 169 5.77 -21.33 0.47
N GLY A 170 6.32 -20.72 -0.59
CA GLY A 170 5.68 -20.73 -1.91
C GLY A 170 6.07 -19.55 -2.79
N HIS A 171 5.18 -19.22 -3.72
CA HIS A 171 5.38 -18.10 -4.63
C HIS A 171 4.75 -16.81 -4.09
N VAL A 172 5.26 -15.68 -4.54
CA VAL A 172 4.75 -14.34 -4.23
C VAL A 172 4.46 -13.57 -5.50
N ALA A 173 3.63 -12.54 -5.40
CA ALA A 173 3.40 -11.55 -6.45
C ALA A 173 4.16 -10.26 -6.12
N ARG A 174 4.89 -9.68 -7.08
CA ARG A 174 5.66 -8.45 -6.90
C ARG A 174 5.65 -7.60 -8.17
N GLY A 175 5.59 -6.29 -7.99
CA GLY A 175 5.84 -5.33 -9.07
C GLY A 175 7.34 -5.21 -9.34
N ILE A 176 7.86 -5.90 -10.35
CA ILE A 176 9.26 -5.77 -10.76
C ILE A 176 9.47 -4.41 -11.40
N CYS A 177 10.43 -3.64 -10.87
CA CYS A 177 10.72 -2.29 -11.30
C CYS A 177 11.95 -2.22 -12.21
N THR A 178 11.85 -1.44 -13.29
CA THR A 178 13.01 -0.95 -14.02
C THR A 178 13.31 0.46 -13.51
N VAL A 179 14.54 0.71 -13.10
CA VAL A 179 14.99 1.97 -12.50
C VAL A 179 16.17 2.51 -13.32
N ASP A 180 16.18 3.80 -13.61
CA ASP A 180 17.26 4.44 -14.36
C ASP A 180 18.44 4.85 -13.45
N GLU A 181 19.50 5.40 -14.07
CA GLU A 181 20.71 5.87 -13.39
C GLU A 181 20.44 7.02 -12.38
N LYS A 182 19.33 7.73 -12.52
CA LYS A 182 18.90 8.80 -11.61
C LYS A 182 18.06 8.29 -10.45
N HIS A 183 17.89 6.97 -10.34
CA HIS A 183 16.94 6.35 -9.41
C HIS A 183 15.50 6.80 -9.65
N GLU A 184 15.09 6.98 -10.91
CA GLU A 184 13.71 7.21 -11.29
C GLU A 184 13.10 5.93 -11.87
N LEU A 185 11.83 5.68 -11.56
CA LEU A 185 11.09 4.52 -12.03
C LEU A 185 10.80 4.69 -13.54
N VAL A 186 11.26 3.74 -14.34
CA VAL A 186 10.97 3.67 -15.77
C VAL A 186 9.71 2.84 -16.02
N SER A 187 9.60 1.70 -15.33
CA SER A 187 8.43 0.84 -15.45
C SER A 187 8.25 -0.03 -14.20
N VAL A 188 7.03 -0.47 -13.98
CA VAL A 188 6.69 -1.50 -12.99
C VAL A 188 5.80 -2.54 -13.65
N VAL A 189 6.18 -3.82 -13.53
CA VAL A 189 5.46 -4.95 -14.13
C VAL A 189 5.14 -5.97 -13.05
N GLU A 190 3.86 -6.20 -12.81
CA GLU A 190 3.41 -7.20 -11.84
C GLU A 190 3.73 -8.61 -12.34
N ARG A 191 4.41 -9.39 -11.49
CA ARG A 191 4.68 -10.82 -11.69
C ARG A 191 4.04 -11.60 -10.55
N THR A 192 3.10 -12.47 -10.86
CA THR A 192 2.22 -13.10 -9.87
C THR A 192 2.77 -14.40 -9.28
N LYS A 193 3.79 -14.99 -9.89
CA LYS A 193 4.40 -16.25 -9.46
C LYS A 193 5.92 -16.17 -9.47
N ILE A 194 6.47 -15.54 -8.42
CA ILE A 194 7.93 -15.44 -8.20
C ILE A 194 8.30 -16.32 -7.01
N MET A 195 9.36 -17.11 -7.13
CA MET A 195 9.86 -17.95 -6.03
C MET A 195 11.35 -18.24 -6.15
N ARG A 196 11.92 -18.78 -5.07
CA ARG A 196 13.27 -19.35 -5.11
C ARG A 196 13.25 -20.69 -5.86
N ARG A 197 14.26 -20.91 -6.70
CA ARG A 197 14.50 -22.17 -7.39
C ARG A 197 15.99 -22.51 -7.25
N GLY A 198 16.32 -23.29 -6.22
CA GLY A 198 17.71 -23.47 -5.80
C GLY A 198 18.31 -22.14 -5.34
N ASP A 199 19.46 -21.75 -5.88
CA ASP A 199 20.14 -20.49 -5.55
C ASP A 199 19.61 -19.28 -6.34
N ALA A 200 18.78 -19.50 -7.37
CA ALA A 200 18.21 -18.45 -8.21
C ALA A 200 16.81 -18.01 -7.73
N VAL A 201 16.42 -16.82 -8.14
CA VAL A 201 15.02 -16.35 -8.08
C VAL A 201 14.48 -16.33 -9.49
N ALA A 202 13.27 -16.83 -9.70
CA ALA A 202 12.65 -16.85 -11.01
C ALA A 202 11.13 -16.65 -10.93
N PHE A 203 10.54 -16.20 -12.02
CA PHE A 203 9.08 -16.10 -12.18
C PHE A 203 8.60 -16.92 -13.36
N THR A 204 7.31 -17.25 -13.35
CA THR A 204 6.60 -17.89 -14.45
C THR A 204 5.34 -17.11 -14.80
N GLU A 205 4.96 -17.13 -16.08
CA GLU A 205 3.72 -16.53 -16.61
C GLU A 205 2.79 -17.59 -17.22
N ASP A 206 3.23 -18.85 -17.29
CA ASP A 206 2.56 -19.99 -17.92
C ASP A 206 2.38 -21.17 -16.93
N ASP A 207 2.05 -20.86 -15.69
CA ASP A 207 1.81 -21.81 -14.61
C ASP A 207 2.96 -22.79 -14.30
N GLY A 208 4.19 -22.41 -14.68
CA GLY A 208 5.40 -23.15 -14.33
C GLY A 208 5.98 -23.99 -15.49
N GLU A 209 5.44 -23.85 -16.70
CA GLU A 209 6.02 -24.48 -17.89
C GLU A 209 7.38 -23.87 -18.22
N THR A 210 7.46 -22.54 -18.21
CA THR A 210 8.73 -21.80 -18.40
C THR A 210 9.03 -20.91 -17.19
N TRP A 211 10.34 -20.71 -16.94
CA TRP A 211 10.80 -19.87 -15.84
C TRP A 211 11.85 -18.89 -16.33
N THR A 212 11.66 -17.63 -15.96
CA THR A 212 12.61 -16.55 -16.26
C THR A 212 13.33 -16.15 -14.98
N GLU A 213 14.66 -16.23 -14.99
CA GLU A 213 15.48 -15.82 -13.85
C GLU A 213 15.47 -14.30 -13.68
N VAL A 214 15.51 -13.86 -12.42
CA VAL A 214 15.60 -12.45 -12.03
C VAL A 214 16.67 -12.32 -10.96
N ALA A 215 17.51 -11.29 -11.07
CA ALA A 215 18.53 -11.03 -10.06
C ALA A 215 17.88 -10.73 -8.69
N GLY A 216 18.43 -11.30 -7.62
CA GLY A 216 17.88 -11.13 -6.27
C GLY A 216 17.90 -9.68 -5.76
N ASP A 217 18.82 -8.85 -6.30
CA ASP A 217 18.90 -7.42 -5.99
C ASP A 217 17.99 -6.53 -6.86
N THR A 218 17.22 -7.11 -7.77
CA THR A 218 16.21 -6.39 -8.54
C THR A 218 15.26 -5.64 -7.60
N ILE A 219 15.00 -4.39 -7.94
CA ILE A 219 14.05 -3.56 -7.16
C ILE A 219 12.62 -3.98 -7.46
N VAL A 220 11.83 -4.10 -6.40
CA VAL A 220 10.40 -4.41 -6.48
C VAL A 220 9.56 -3.41 -5.69
N SER A 221 8.34 -3.18 -6.16
CA SER A 221 7.32 -2.45 -5.45
C SER A 221 6.59 -3.35 -4.47
N MET A 222 6.40 -2.83 -3.25
CA MET A 222 5.57 -3.44 -2.20
C MET A 222 4.36 -2.55 -1.86
N ASN A 223 3.90 -1.73 -2.83
CA ASN A 223 2.81 -0.77 -2.68
C ASN A 223 3.04 0.34 -1.64
N PHE A 224 4.31 0.69 -1.38
CA PHE A 224 4.62 1.89 -0.61
C PHE A 224 4.91 3.04 -1.56
N TRP A 225 3.90 3.85 -1.81
CA TRP A 225 3.93 4.97 -2.76
C TRP A 225 3.85 6.31 -2.03
N GLY A 226 4.46 7.34 -2.61
CA GLY A 226 4.36 8.73 -2.17
C GLY A 226 3.94 9.63 -3.32
N PHE A 227 2.96 10.49 -3.07
CA PHE A 227 2.32 11.33 -4.07
C PHE A 227 2.14 12.76 -3.59
N THR A 228 2.18 13.70 -4.51
CA THR A 228 1.57 15.01 -4.31
C THR A 228 0.06 14.91 -4.51
N LYS A 229 -0.67 15.96 -4.12
CA LYS A 229 -2.14 16.02 -4.28
C LYS A 229 -2.61 15.76 -5.72
N SER A 230 -1.79 16.04 -6.73
CA SER A 230 -2.13 15.83 -8.14
C SER A 230 -2.57 14.40 -8.46
N MET A 231 -2.08 13.39 -7.72
CA MET A 231 -2.53 12.02 -7.90
C MET A 231 -4.01 11.84 -7.63
N MET A 232 -4.60 12.53 -6.63
CA MET A 232 -6.05 12.47 -6.39
C MET A 232 -6.84 12.97 -7.60
N ASN A 233 -6.38 14.07 -8.22
CA ASN A 233 -7.01 14.63 -9.41
C ASN A 233 -6.89 13.68 -10.63
N GLU A 234 -5.73 13.04 -10.79
CA GLU A 234 -5.51 12.07 -11.89
C GLU A 234 -6.32 10.79 -11.68
N LEU A 235 -6.45 10.30 -10.44
CA LEU A 235 -7.31 9.16 -10.12
C LEU A 235 -8.78 9.47 -10.46
N GLU A 236 -9.30 10.63 -10.03
CA GLU A 236 -10.67 11.04 -10.31
C GLU A 236 -10.92 11.24 -11.82
N LYS A 237 -10.00 11.88 -12.52
CA LYS A 237 -10.08 12.16 -13.96
C LYS A 237 -10.04 10.89 -14.82
N ASN A 238 -9.21 9.91 -14.45
CA ASN A 238 -9.02 8.69 -15.25
C ASN A 238 -10.00 7.56 -14.89
N PHE A 239 -10.73 7.66 -13.79
CA PHE A 239 -11.69 6.62 -13.38
C PHE A 239 -12.85 6.43 -14.37
N PRO A 240 -13.47 7.47 -14.97
CA PRO A 240 -14.46 7.28 -16.04
C PRO A 240 -13.91 6.49 -17.23
N LYS A 241 -12.69 6.79 -17.68
CA LYS A 241 -12.05 6.06 -18.78
C LYS A 241 -11.87 4.57 -18.50
N PHE A 242 -11.56 4.22 -17.25
CA PHE A 242 -11.51 2.82 -16.82
C PHE A 242 -12.87 2.11 -17.02
N PHE A 243 -13.99 2.80 -16.77
CA PHE A 243 -15.33 2.26 -17.04
C PHE A 243 -15.57 2.06 -18.52
N GLU A 244 -15.18 3.02 -19.36
CA GLU A 244 -15.37 2.96 -20.81
C GLU A 244 -14.53 1.87 -21.49
N THR A 245 -13.47 1.38 -20.83
CA THR A 245 -12.53 0.39 -21.41
C THR A 245 -12.55 -0.91 -20.62
N SER A 246 -11.83 -0.94 -19.50
CA SER A 246 -11.56 -2.18 -18.75
C SER A 246 -12.81 -2.84 -18.17
N VAL A 247 -13.81 -2.04 -17.72
CA VAL A 247 -15.08 -2.59 -17.22
C VAL A 247 -15.90 -3.18 -18.34
N VAL A 248 -15.88 -2.58 -19.54
CA VAL A 248 -16.55 -3.14 -20.72
C VAL A 248 -15.94 -4.49 -21.12
N GLU A 249 -14.60 -4.61 -21.08
CA GLU A 249 -13.91 -5.84 -21.43
C GLU A 249 -14.06 -6.93 -20.37
N ASN A 250 -14.05 -6.57 -19.09
CA ASN A 250 -14.12 -7.51 -17.97
C ASN A 250 -15.00 -6.98 -16.83
N PRO A 251 -16.34 -6.98 -17.00
CA PRO A 251 -17.28 -6.29 -16.11
C PRO A 251 -17.22 -6.78 -14.66
N LEU A 252 -16.97 -8.06 -14.43
CA LEU A 252 -17.00 -8.65 -13.09
C LEU A 252 -15.67 -8.58 -12.35
N LYS A 253 -14.53 -8.44 -13.08
CA LYS A 253 -13.19 -8.61 -12.48
C LYS A 253 -12.22 -7.44 -12.73
N ALA A 254 -12.56 -6.49 -13.65
CA ALA A 254 -11.69 -5.33 -13.91
C ALA A 254 -11.34 -4.59 -12.62
N GLU A 255 -10.10 -4.17 -12.47
CA GLU A 255 -9.61 -3.40 -11.32
C GLU A 255 -8.86 -2.15 -11.77
N TYR A 256 -9.18 -1.03 -11.16
CA TYR A 256 -8.50 0.24 -11.31
C TYR A 256 -7.29 0.26 -10.37
N PHE A 257 -6.16 -0.23 -10.86
CA PHE A 257 -4.94 -0.36 -10.07
C PHE A 257 -4.18 0.95 -9.96
N LEU A 258 -3.77 1.31 -8.76
CA LEU A 258 -2.92 2.48 -8.50
C LEU A 258 -1.60 2.45 -9.32
N PRO A 259 -0.83 1.34 -9.36
CA PRO A 259 0.36 1.27 -10.22
C PRO A 259 0.07 1.43 -11.72
N GLY A 260 -1.14 1.04 -12.17
CA GLY A 260 -1.56 1.24 -13.56
C GLY A 260 -1.72 2.72 -13.92
N VAL A 261 -2.28 3.51 -13.01
CA VAL A 261 -2.38 4.98 -13.19
C VAL A 261 -0.99 5.61 -13.21
N VAL A 262 -0.10 5.21 -12.30
CA VAL A 262 1.29 5.66 -12.29
C VAL A 262 1.97 5.36 -13.62
N SER A 263 1.85 4.11 -14.12
CA SER A 263 2.44 3.70 -15.41
C SER A 263 1.91 4.54 -16.58
N GLY A 264 0.62 4.85 -16.59
CA GLY A 264 0.03 5.74 -17.60
C GLY A 264 0.63 7.13 -17.57
N LEU A 265 0.80 7.73 -16.39
CA LEU A 265 1.39 9.07 -16.22
C LEU A 265 2.88 9.11 -16.59
N LEU A 266 3.63 8.02 -16.33
CA LEU A 266 5.02 7.88 -16.79
C LEU A 266 5.08 7.81 -18.32
N ALA A 267 4.24 6.99 -18.95
CA ALA A 267 4.17 6.84 -20.41
C ALA A 267 3.79 8.16 -21.10
N GLU A 268 2.91 8.97 -20.48
CA GLU A 268 2.53 10.30 -20.96
C GLU A 268 3.57 11.39 -20.62
N ASN A 269 4.68 11.02 -19.96
CA ASN A 269 5.72 11.94 -19.49
C ASN A 269 5.17 13.08 -18.58
N LYS A 270 4.07 12.83 -17.88
CA LYS A 270 3.43 13.76 -16.93
C LYS A 270 3.98 13.67 -15.52
N ALA A 271 4.56 12.55 -15.15
CA ALA A 271 5.11 12.34 -13.82
C ALA A 271 6.53 11.78 -13.88
N THR A 272 7.27 11.99 -12.79
CA THR A 272 8.45 11.21 -12.44
C THR A 272 8.19 10.54 -11.09
N VAL A 273 8.77 9.37 -10.89
CA VAL A 273 8.67 8.63 -9.63
C VAL A 273 10.07 8.34 -9.11
N LYS A 274 10.47 9.02 -8.05
CA LYS A 274 11.74 8.74 -7.38
C LYS A 274 11.68 7.41 -6.66
N VAL A 275 12.59 6.51 -6.93
CA VAL A 275 12.74 5.25 -6.21
C VAL A 275 13.59 5.51 -4.97
N LEU A 276 12.93 5.53 -3.81
CA LEU A 276 13.57 5.66 -2.51
C LEU A 276 14.04 4.27 -2.08
N THR A 277 15.22 4.19 -1.49
CA THR A 277 15.79 2.93 -1.04
C THR A 277 15.76 2.83 0.47
N SER A 278 15.38 1.67 0.99
CA SER A 278 15.51 1.32 2.40
C SER A 278 16.40 0.10 2.58
N GLN A 279 17.14 0.06 3.69
CA GLN A 279 17.90 -1.13 4.11
C GLN A 279 17.00 -2.14 4.84
N ASP A 280 15.77 -1.77 5.16
CA ASP A 280 14.84 -2.61 5.89
C ASP A 280 14.45 -3.85 5.08
N LYS A 281 14.11 -4.90 5.81
CA LYS A 281 13.48 -6.07 5.25
C LYS A 281 11.97 -5.90 5.35
N TRP A 282 11.28 -6.11 4.23
CA TRP A 282 9.83 -6.21 4.22
C TRP A 282 9.37 -7.54 4.83
N TYR A 283 8.25 -7.52 5.55
CA TYR A 283 7.59 -8.71 6.05
C TYR A 283 6.09 -8.63 5.81
N GLY A 284 5.50 -9.75 5.42
CA GLY A 284 4.05 -9.93 5.28
C GLY A 284 3.69 -11.39 5.54
N VAL A 285 2.43 -11.64 5.85
CA VAL A 285 1.90 -12.99 6.05
C VAL A 285 1.18 -13.41 4.79
N THR A 286 1.91 -13.92 3.80
CA THR A 286 1.34 -14.45 2.56
C THR A 286 0.76 -15.85 2.79
N TYR A 287 1.50 -16.67 3.51
CA TYR A 287 1.12 -18.01 3.94
C TYR A 287 1.03 -18.06 5.48
N LYS A 288 0.21 -18.96 6.04
CA LYS A 288 0.10 -19.11 7.50
C LYS A 288 1.44 -19.41 8.17
N GLU A 289 2.27 -20.14 7.47
CA GLU A 289 3.62 -20.54 7.89
C GLU A 289 4.58 -19.35 8.02
N ASP A 290 4.35 -18.26 7.28
CA ASP A 290 5.15 -17.04 7.36
C ASP A 290 5.00 -16.32 8.71
N LYS A 291 3.86 -16.50 9.40
CA LYS A 291 3.52 -15.81 10.64
C LYS A 291 4.62 -15.95 11.70
N GLN A 292 5.11 -17.17 11.93
CA GLN A 292 6.14 -17.39 12.96
C GLN A 292 7.45 -16.65 12.62
N GLY A 293 7.80 -16.56 11.34
CA GLY A 293 8.96 -15.79 10.87
C GLY A 293 8.82 -14.31 11.16
N VAL A 294 7.63 -13.73 10.95
CA VAL A 294 7.31 -12.33 11.26
C VAL A 294 7.39 -12.08 12.77
N VAL A 295 6.75 -12.93 13.58
CA VAL A 295 6.79 -12.84 15.05
C VAL A 295 8.22 -12.83 15.56
N ASN A 296 9.05 -13.78 15.11
CA ASN A 296 10.46 -13.89 15.53
C ASN A 296 11.28 -12.66 15.11
N ALA A 297 11.03 -12.12 13.91
CA ALA A 297 11.73 -10.94 13.42
C ALA A 297 11.39 -9.70 14.24
N LEU A 298 10.12 -9.44 14.51
CA LEU A 298 9.66 -8.28 15.27
C LEU A 298 10.08 -8.41 16.77
N ARG A 299 10.04 -9.61 17.35
CA ARG A 299 10.59 -9.84 18.68
C ARG A 299 12.08 -9.52 18.73
N SER A 300 12.86 -10.02 17.77
CA SER A 300 14.30 -9.68 17.68
C SER A 300 14.56 -8.18 17.56
N MET A 301 13.68 -7.43 16.87
CA MET A 301 13.78 -5.97 16.76
C MET A 301 13.51 -5.29 18.12
N LYS A 302 12.52 -5.74 18.90
CA LYS A 302 12.28 -5.28 20.28
C LYS A 302 13.47 -5.59 21.18
N ASP A 303 14.00 -6.81 21.13
CA ASP A 303 15.17 -7.22 21.94
C ASP A 303 16.43 -6.39 21.64
N LYS A 304 16.55 -5.87 20.41
CA LYS A 304 17.62 -4.96 19.99
C LYS A 304 17.34 -3.49 20.31
N GLY A 305 16.19 -3.18 20.90
CA GLY A 305 15.78 -1.82 21.26
C GLY A 305 15.34 -0.94 20.09
N LEU A 306 15.04 -1.55 18.92
CA LEU A 306 14.48 -0.82 17.78
C LEU A 306 13.02 -0.42 18.03
N TYR A 307 12.30 -1.20 18.84
CA TYR A 307 10.95 -0.90 19.32
C TYR A 307 10.90 -1.01 20.83
N PRO A 308 10.05 -0.22 21.52
CA PRO A 308 9.75 -0.43 22.93
C PRO A 308 9.01 -1.76 23.12
N GLU A 309 9.05 -2.29 24.36
CA GLU A 309 8.33 -3.54 24.67
C GLU A 309 6.82 -3.44 24.42
N ILE A 310 6.24 -2.27 24.67
CA ILE A 310 4.84 -1.94 24.34
C ILE A 310 4.85 -0.69 23.47
N LEU A 311 4.34 -0.80 22.23
CA LEU A 311 4.37 0.30 21.26
C LEU A 311 3.53 1.51 21.70
N TRP A 312 2.35 1.25 22.24
CA TRP A 312 1.37 2.28 22.59
C TRP A 312 1.26 2.42 24.12
N ARG A 313 2.08 3.26 24.71
CA ARG A 313 2.02 3.59 26.14
C ARG A 313 1.58 5.02 26.37
#